data_cf40a6985c83a756abec7d5584928811
#
_entry.id   cf40a6985c83a756abec7d5584928811
#
_cell.length_a   1.000
_cell.length_b   1.000
_cell.length_c   1.000
_cell.angle_alpha   90.00
_cell.angle_beta   90.00
_cell.angle_gamma   90.00
#
_symmetry.space_group_name_H-M   'P 1'
#
loop_
_entity.id
_entity.type
_entity.pdbx_description
1 polymer ?
#
loop_
_entity_poly.entity_id
_entity_poly.type
_entity_poly.pdbx_seq_one_letter_code
_entity_poly.pdbx_strand_id
1 'polypeptide(L)'
;MSSASPAAVPAPGPSPAKRRNLRKVIGASLVGTSLEWYDFFLYGTAAALVFNKLFFPNFDPLVGTLLAFTTYAVGFVARPIGGIVFGNYGDKVGRRRILIVTLMLMGTATFLIGCLPTYDSIGVAAPILLVTLRFVQGLGLGGEWGGAVLMVAEHGDERRRGLNSSWPQVGVPAGNLLAAGVLALLAAVMSDSSFESWGWRIPFLLSAALIAVGLWVRLTVRESPLFKELEASGETAKTPIVEVVKRYPRQLAIAVCARFGTDVAFYVFALFILTYVTQELELSNSLALNGVLIGSAIQLVLIPFFGHLSDRVGRRPVYLLGAVGAIGWIWAFFPLLDSKSSGLIIVAAVGGLVCHAAMYGPQAAFITEMFGTEVRYSGASLGYQLAGVFGGALAPIIAVALLNRYDSPVPVSIYVAAALSVTVAAVLISNETAAADLTEEEPDRAAAQAQQATSR
;
A
#
# COMPACT_ATOMS: atom_id res chain seq x y z
N MET A 1 -37.01 -26.93 37.93
CA MET A 1 -36.11 -25.83 38.41
C MET A 1 -35.07 -25.58 37.32
N SER A 2 -35.33 -24.54 36.53
CA SER A 2 -34.41 -24.15 35.42
C SER A 2 -33.26 -23.37 36.01
N SER A 3 -32.03 -23.87 35.89
CA SER A 3 -30.80 -23.16 36.28
C SER A 3 -30.49 -22.15 35.18
N ALA A 4 -30.79 -20.88 35.41
CA ALA A 4 -30.32 -19.79 34.57
C ALA A 4 -28.78 -19.74 34.64
N SER A 5 -28.16 -19.93 33.48
CA SER A 5 -26.69 -19.73 33.32
C SER A 5 -26.35 -18.26 33.64
N PRO A 6 -25.33 -17.97 34.47
CA PRO A 6 -24.97 -16.59 34.78
C PRO A 6 -24.52 -15.87 33.51
N ALA A 7 -25.12 -14.71 33.25
CA ALA A 7 -24.72 -13.83 32.15
C ALA A 7 -23.20 -13.51 32.27
N ALA A 8 -22.44 -13.81 31.22
CA ALA A 8 -21.01 -13.55 31.19
C ALA A 8 -20.75 -12.04 31.40
N VAL A 9 -20.06 -11.71 32.48
CA VAL A 9 -19.60 -10.33 32.75
C VAL A 9 -18.70 -9.89 31.60
N PRO A 10 -18.96 -8.75 30.92
CA PRO A 10 -18.10 -8.28 29.85
C PRO A 10 -16.68 -8.09 30.36
N ALA A 11 -15.71 -8.69 29.67
CA ALA A 11 -14.29 -8.55 30.02
C ALA A 11 -13.90 -7.07 30.15
N PRO A 12 -13.16 -6.65 31.17
CA PRO A 12 -12.77 -5.27 31.39
C PRO A 12 -11.98 -4.76 30.17
N GLY A 13 -12.37 -3.58 29.65
CA GLY A 13 -11.73 -2.97 28.50
C GLY A 13 -10.22 -2.70 28.77
N PRO A 14 -9.41 -2.53 27.73
CA PRO A 14 -7.95 -2.39 27.85
C PRO A 14 -7.58 -1.24 28.80
N SER A 15 -6.55 -1.47 29.63
CA SER A 15 -6.07 -0.50 30.61
C SER A 15 -5.62 0.81 29.95
N PRO A 16 -5.64 1.96 30.66
CA PRO A 16 -5.18 3.25 30.10
C PRO A 16 -3.75 3.19 29.56
N ALA A 17 -2.87 2.38 30.17
CA ALA A 17 -1.49 2.18 29.70
C ALA A 17 -1.45 1.43 28.36
N LYS A 18 -2.25 0.38 28.17
CA LYS A 18 -2.37 -0.38 26.92
C LYS A 18 -2.91 0.53 25.79
N ARG A 19 -3.94 1.35 26.07
CA ARG A 19 -4.48 2.33 25.10
C ARG A 19 -3.44 3.38 24.70
N ARG A 20 -2.65 3.90 25.65
CA ARG A 20 -1.58 4.87 25.37
C ARG A 20 -0.48 4.27 24.51
N ASN A 21 -0.09 3.03 24.77
CA ASN A 21 0.91 2.33 23.97
C ASN A 21 0.41 2.08 22.55
N LEU A 22 -0.82 1.61 22.38
CA LEU A 22 -1.44 1.39 21.06
C LEU A 22 -1.49 2.70 20.22
N ARG A 23 -1.87 3.83 20.81
CA ARG A 23 -1.85 5.12 20.10
C ARG A 23 -0.45 5.50 19.60
N LYS A 24 0.59 5.22 20.38
CA LYS A 24 1.99 5.44 19.97
C LYS A 24 2.37 4.53 18.78
N VAL A 25 2.00 3.27 18.83
CA VAL A 25 2.26 2.31 17.75
C VAL A 25 1.52 2.70 16.48
N ILE A 26 0.23 3.05 16.58
CA ILE A 26 -0.56 3.55 15.44
C ILE A 26 0.09 4.80 14.84
N GLY A 27 0.42 5.80 15.66
CA GLY A 27 1.06 7.03 15.19
C GLY A 27 2.40 6.76 14.50
N ALA A 28 3.22 5.87 15.07
CA ALA A 28 4.51 5.49 14.49
C ALA A 28 4.35 4.77 13.15
N SER A 29 3.39 3.84 13.04
CA SER A 29 3.10 3.13 11.80
C SER A 29 2.54 4.07 10.73
N LEU A 30 1.59 4.94 11.10
CA LEU A 30 1.03 5.93 10.19
C LEU A 30 2.09 6.90 9.65
N VAL A 31 2.94 7.45 10.53
CA VAL A 31 4.04 8.34 10.12
C VAL A 31 5.01 7.59 9.20
N GLY A 32 5.46 6.39 9.58
CA GLY A 32 6.36 5.58 8.76
C GLY A 32 5.80 5.35 7.37
N THR A 33 4.58 4.83 7.27
CA THR A 33 3.93 4.55 5.98
C THR A 33 3.65 5.82 5.18
N SER A 34 3.33 6.95 5.85
CA SER A 34 3.16 8.25 5.15
C SER A 34 4.47 8.72 4.50
N LEU A 35 5.61 8.56 5.18
CA LEU A 35 6.92 8.91 4.64
C LEU A 35 7.33 7.99 3.50
N GLU A 36 7.04 6.70 3.62
CA GLU A 36 7.25 5.71 2.56
C GLU A 36 6.51 6.10 1.28
N TRP A 37 5.22 6.40 1.40
CA TRP A 37 4.40 6.76 0.25
C TRP A 37 4.66 8.18 -0.26
N TYR A 38 5.11 9.09 0.60
CA TYR A 38 5.64 10.38 0.17
C TYR A 38 6.80 10.20 -0.83
N ASP A 39 7.81 9.42 -0.46
CA ASP A 39 8.95 9.15 -1.32
C ASP A 39 8.55 8.47 -2.63
N PHE A 40 7.55 7.59 -2.56
CA PHE A 40 7.04 6.87 -3.71
C PHE A 40 6.32 7.78 -4.72
N PHE A 41 5.40 8.61 -4.25
CA PHE A 41 4.68 9.56 -5.11
C PHE A 41 5.60 10.68 -5.60
N LEU A 42 6.52 11.14 -4.77
CA LEU A 42 7.54 12.11 -5.16
C LEU A 42 8.37 11.62 -6.34
N TYR A 43 8.87 10.38 -6.26
CA TYR A 43 9.64 9.79 -7.36
C TYR A 43 8.82 9.68 -8.65
N GLY A 44 7.58 9.19 -8.56
CA GLY A 44 6.67 9.07 -9.70
C GLY A 44 6.43 10.40 -10.40
N THR A 45 6.21 11.46 -9.63
CA THR A 45 6.01 12.82 -10.16
C THR A 45 7.30 13.37 -10.77
N ALA A 46 8.45 13.18 -10.12
CA ALA A 46 9.75 13.61 -10.67
C ALA A 46 10.10 12.85 -11.96
N ALA A 47 9.78 11.56 -12.06
CA ALA A 47 9.96 10.76 -13.26
C ALA A 47 9.15 11.32 -14.45
N ALA A 48 7.93 11.78 -14.20
CA ALA A 48 7.08 12.36 -15.22
C ALA A 48 7.53 13.78 -15.65
N LEU A 49 7.99 14.60 -14.72
CA LEU A 49 8.22 16.04 -14.97
C LEU A 49 9.67 16.36 -15.33
N VAL A 50 10.65 15.67 -14.76
CA VAL A 50 12.06 16.13 -14.75
C VAL A 50 13.05 15.05 -15.18
N PHE A 51 12.88 13.78 -14.79
CA PHE A 51 13.90 12.75 -15.00
C PHE A 51 14.12 12.42 -16.48
N ASN A 52 13.09 12.49 -17.32
CA ASN A 52 13.22 12.33 -18.76
C ASN A 52 14.22 13.33 -19.36
N LYS A 53 14.18 14.58 -18.93
CA LYS A 53 15.07 15.66 -19.42
C LYS A 53 16.49 15.55 -18.84
N LEU A 54 16.60 15.23 -17.55
CA LEU A 54 17.87 15.33 -16.82
C LEU A 54 18.71 14.04 -16.80
N PHE A 55 18.06 12.89 -16.94
CA PHE A 55 18.73 11.58 -16.89
C PHE A 55 18.69 10.84 -18.22
N PHE A 56 17.79 11.23 -19.16
CA PHE A 56 17.64 10.61 -20.47
C PHE A 56 17.58 11.63 -21.62
N PRO A 57 18.45 12.68 -21.66
CA PRO A 57 18.35 13.79 -22.60
C PRO A 57 18.59 13.39 -24.06
N ASN A 58 19.29 12.29 -24.32
CA ASN A 58 19.64 11.83 -25.67
C ASN A 58 18.57 10.98 -26.35
N PHE A 59 17.39 10.83 -25.72
CA PHE A 59 16.27 10.08 -26.27
C PHE A 59 15.15 11.03 -26.69
N ASP A 60 14.32 10.58 -27.62
CA ASP A 60 13.05 11.25 -27.90
C ASP A 60 12.27 11.47 -26.58
N PRO A 61 11.59 12.60 -26.38
CA PRO A 61 10.89 12.90 -25.12
C PRO A 61 9.95 11.81 -24.64
N LEU A 62 9.23 11.13 -25.57
CA LEU A 62 8.37 10.01 -25.22
C LEU A 62 9.18 8.80 -24.74
N VAL A 63 10.27 8.46 -25.46
CA VAL A 63 11.17 7.36 -25.07
C VAL A 63 11.85 7.67 -23.73
N GLY A 64 12.29 8.91 -23.52
CA GLY A 64 12.86 9.36 -22.25
C GLY A 64 11.87 9.22 -21.08
N THR A 65 10.61 9.54 -21.31
CA THR A 65 9.54 9.37 -20.33
C THR A 65 9.28 7.89 -20.03
N LEU A 66 9.24 7.02 -21.03
CA LEU A 66 9.09 5.57 -20.85
C LEU A 66 10.28 4.98 -20.06
N LEU A 67 11.51 5.41 -20.34
CA LEU A 67 12.70 5.01 -19.58
C LEU A 67 12.61 5.47 -18.12
N ALA A 68 12.18 6.71 -17.86
CA ALA A 68 11.97 7.21 -16.51
C ALA A 68 10.90 6.39 -15.75
N PHE A 69 9.81 6.02 -16.40
CA PHE A 69 8.83 5.11 -15.81
C PHE A 69 9.33 3.68 -15.64
N THR A 70 10.23 3.21 -16.50
CA THR A 70 10.88 1.91 -16.31
C THR A 70 11.69 1.89 -15.02
N THR A 71 12.38 2.99 -14.69
CA THR A 71 13.08 3.11 -13.40
C THR A 71 12.10 3.02 -12.21
N TYR A 72 10.89 3.56 -12.36
CA TYR A 72 9.82 3.42 -11.37
C TYR A 72 9.39 1.95 -11.19
N ALA A 73 9.24 1.20 -12.28
CA ALA A 73 8.90 -0.22 -12.27
C ALA A 73 9.97 -1.08 -11.57
N VAL A 74 11.26 -0.74 -11.70
CA VAL A 74 12.36 -1.42 -10.99
C VAL A 74 12.14 -1.42 -9.48
N GLY A 75 11.63 -0.31 -8.93
CA GLY A 75 11.27 -0.25 -7.51
C GLY A 75 10.22 -1.28 -7.11
N PHE A 76 9.22 -1.54 -7.95
CA PHE A 76 8.20 -2.57 -7.69
C PHE A 76 8.77 -3.99 -7.75
N VAL A 77 9.65 -4.27 -8.72
CA VAL A 77 10.29 -5.60 -8.83
C VAL A 77 11.19 -5.89 -7.63
N ALA A 78 11.83 -4.86 -7.07
CA ALA A 78 12.65 -4.99 -5.87
C ALA A 78 11.83 -5.29 -4.59
N ARG A 79 10.55 -4.88 -4.53
CA ARG A 79 9.70 -5.07 -3.32
C ARG A 79 9.51 -6.53 -2.90
N PRO A 80 9.16 -7.49 -3.77
CA PRO A 80 9.08 -8.90 -3.37
C PRO A 80 10.40 -9.42 -2.81
N ILE A 81 11.54 -9.04 -3.39
CA ILE A 81 12.86 -9.41 -2.88
C ILE A 81 13.05 -8.84 -1.46
N GLY A 82 12.73 -7.56 -1.27
CA GLY A 82 12.71 -6.93 0.04
C GLY A 82 11.76 -7.61 1.02
N GLY A 83 10.55 -7.96 0.59
CA GLY A 83 9.56 -8.70 1.37
C GLY A 83 10.07 -10.08 1.83
N ILE A 84 10.76 -10.81 0.95
CA ILE A 84 11.41 -12.08 1.27
C ILE A 84 12.54 -11.87 2.28
N VAL A 85 13.45 -10.95 2.01
CA VAL A 85 14.62 -10.70 2.88
C VAL A 85 14.18 -10.20 4.24
N PHE A 86 13.47 -9.10 4.28
CA PHE A 86 13.09 -8.45 5.54
C PHE A 86 11.94 -9.18 6.26
N GLY A 87 11.07 -9.89 5.54
CA GLY A 87 10.09 -10.79 6.14
C GLY A 87 10.76 -11.91 6.93
N ASN A 88 11.69 -12.63 6.29
CA ASN A 88 12.43 -13.72 6.90
C ASN A 88 13.26 -13.26 8.11
N TYR A 89 13.88 -12.09 8.03
CA TYR A 89 14.60 -11.51 9.17
C TYR A 89 13.65 -10.96 10.24
N GLY A 90 12.50 -10.41 9.88
CA GLY A 90 11.52 -9.88 10.82
C GLY A 90 10.92 -10.92 11.74
N ASP A 91 10.69 -12.12 11.23
CA ASP A 91 10.25 -13.26 12.03
C ASP A 91 11.36 -13.85 12.93
N LYS A 92 12.64 -13.50 12.68
CA LYS A 92 13.79 -13.98 13.47
C LYS A 92 14.33 -12.97 14.48
N VAL A 93 14.41 -11.68 14.12
CA VAL A 93 15.11 -10.64 14.90
C VAL A 93 14.18 -9.57 15.46
N GLY A 94 12.90 -9.64 15.14
CA GLY A 94 11.87 -8.73 15.62
C GLY A 94 11.44 -7.67 14.59
N ARG A 95 10.20 -7.29 14.70
CA ARG A 95 9.53 -6.41 13.73
C ARG A 95 10.04 -4.98 13.82
N ARG A 96 10.28 -4.47 15.03
CA ARG A 96 10.79 -3.11 15.26
C ARG A 96 12.14 -2.87 14.61
N ARG A 97 13.09 -3.82 14.75
CA ARG A 97 14.44 -3.69 14.17
C ARG A 97 14.39 -3.59 12.66
N ILE A 98 13.58 -4.43 12.02
CA ILE A 98 13.43 -4.42 10.57
C ILE A 98 12.80 -3.10 10.09
N LEU A 99 11.77 -2.59 10.77
CA LEU A 99 11.17 -1.31 10.43
C LEU A 99 12.14 -0.12 10.52
N ILE A 100 13.12 -0.18 11.41
CA ILE A 100 14.19 0.84 11.48
C ILE A 100 15.14 0.70 10.29
N VAL A 101 15.58 -0.54 10.00
CA VAL A 101 16.51 -0.80 8.89
C VAL A 101 15.90 -0.44 7.55
N THR A 102 14.65 -0.82 7.30
CA THR A 102 13.93 -0.53 6.05
C THR A 102 13.70 0.97 5.86
N LEU A 103 13.30 1.69 6.92
CA LEU A 103 13.18 3.15 6.90
C LEU A 103 14.51 3.85 6.56
N MET A 104 15.60 3.43 7.20
CA MET A 104 16.94 3.99 6.94
C MET A 104 17.39 3.70 5.52
N LEU A 105 17.19 2.48 5.04
CA LEU A 105 17.59 2.07 3.68
C LEU A 105 16.82 2.89 2.62
N MET A 106 15.50 2.95 2.75
CA MET A 106 14.63 3.67 1.84
C MET A 106 14.92 5.17 1.83
N GLY A 107 14.91 5.78 3.01
CA GLY A 107 15.09 7.21 3.12
C GLY A 107 16.48 7.69 2.71
N THR A 108 17.54 6.92 3.04
CA THR A 108 18.90 7.23 2.55
C THR A 108 18.97 7.16 1.04
N ALA A 109 18.36 6.15 0.41
CA ALA A 109 18.28 6.05 -1.04
C ALA A 109 17.54 7.26 -1.66
N THR A 110 16.41 7.67 -1.06
CA THR A 110 15.65 8.86 -1.50
C THR A 110 16.48 10.13 -1.39
N PHE A 111 17.14 10.36 -0.26
CA PHE A 111 18.05 11.50 -0.07
C PHE A 111 19.15 11.52 -1.13
N LEU A 112 19.80 10.38 -1.37
CA LEU A 112 20.87 10.26 -2.37
C LEU A 112 20.36 10.50 -3.80
N ILE A 113 19.12 10.18 -4.14
CA ILE A 113 18.52 10.56 -5.44
C ILE A 113 18.54 12.08 -5.59
N GLY A 114 18.18 12.84 -4.54
CA GLY A 114 18.26 14.30 -4.57
C GLY A 114 19.67 14.86 -4.73
N CYS A 115 20.70 14.10 -4.34
CA CYS A 115 22.11 14.46 -4.49
C CYS A 115 22.72 14.05 -5.85
N LEU A 116 22.00 13.27 -6.68
CA LEU A 116 22.57 12.74 -7.93
C LEU A 116 22.95 13.85 -8.90
N PRO A 117 24.16 13.77 -9.49
CA PRO A 117 24.50 14.56 -10.68
C PRO A 117 23.63 14.13 -11.88
N THR A 118 23.36 15.06 -12.78
CA THR A 118 22.58 14.81 -14.00
C THR A 118 23.43 14.15 -15.09
N TYR A 119 22.80 13.75 -16.19
CA TYR A 119 23.48 13.18 -17.36
C TYR A 119 24.57 14.10 -17.92
N ASP A 120 24.33 15.40 -17.94
CA ASP A 120 25.30 16.40 -18.45
C ASP A 120 26.61 16.41 -17.65
N SER A 121 26.58 16.02 -16.38
CA SER A 121 27.73 16.02 -15.47
C SER A 121 28.51 14.71 -15.50
N ILE A 122 27.83 13.56 -15.51
CA ILE A 122 28.46 12.22 -15.35
C ILE A 122 28.05 11.21 -16.44
N GLY A 123 27.36 11.66 -17.48
CA GLY A 123 26.94 10.82 -18.60
C GLY A 123 26.05 9.63 -18.15
N VAL A 124 26.28 8.47 -18.73
CA VAL A 124 25.53 7.23 -18.53
C VAL A 124 25.53 6.75 -17.06
N ALA A 125 26.50 7.19 -16.25
CA ALA A 125 26.54 6.86 -14.83
C ALA A 125 25.30 7.42 -14.07
N ALA A 126 24.74 8.57 -14.51
CA ALA A 126 23.58 9.19 -13.86
C ALA A 126 22.34 8.29 -13.85
N PRO A 127 21.83 7.78 -14.99
CA PRO A 127 20.71 6.87 -15.00
C PRO A 127 21.00 5.52 -14.32
N ILE A 128 22.24 5.00 -14.40
CA ILE A 128 22.61 3.76 -13.69
C ILE A 128 22.50 3.94 -12.17
N LEU A 129 23.02 5.04 -11.63
CA LEU A 129 22.92 5.35 -10.21
C LEU A 129 21.45 5.57 -9.79
N LEU A 130 20.67 6.27 -10.61
CA LEU A 130 19.24 6.48 -10.37
C LEU A 130 18.48 5.13 -10.24
N VAL A 131 18.69 4.21 -11.19
CA VAL A 131 18.10 2.86 -11.18
C VAL A 131 18.57 2.07 -9.96
N THR A 132 19.86 2.13 -9.63
CA THR A 132 20.43 1.43 -8.47
C THR A 132 19.80 1.93 -7.17
N LEU A 133 19.73 3.24 -6.98
CA LEU A 133 19.09 3.82 -5.79
C LEU A 133 17.59 3.48 -5.72
N ARG A 134 16.90 3.45 -6.88
CA ARG A 134 15.51 3.05 -6.96
C ARG A 134 15.31 1.58 -6.57
N PHE A 135 16.21 0.70 -6.99
CA PHE A 135 16.22 -0.71 -6.58
C PHE A 135 16.40 -0.84 -5.06
N VAL A 136 17.39 -0.15 -4.49
CA VAL A 136 17.65 -0.13 -3.04
C VAL A 136 16.45 0.40 -2.26
N GLN A 137 15.80 1.48 -2.74
CA GLN A 137 14.58 2.03 -2.18
C GLN A 137 13.45 1.00 -2.20
N GLY A 138 13.28 0.30 -3.34
CA GLY A 138 12.28 -0.76 -3.48
C GLY A 138 12.49 -1.94 -2.52
N LEU A 139 13.74 -2.34 -2.26
CA LEU A 139 14.05 -3.35 -1.24
C LEU A 139 13.55 -2.92 0.14
N GLY A 140 13.83 -1.68 0.56
CA GLY A 140 13.35 -1.14 1.83
C GLY A 140 11.82 -1.20 1.95
N LEU A 141 11.12 -0.70 0.92
CA LEU A 141 9.66 -0.72 0.86
C LEU A 141 9.06 -2.12 1.00
N GLY A 142 9.74 -3.15 0.46
CA GLY A 142 9.27 -4.53 0.51
C GLY A 142 9.06 -5.07 1.93
N GLY A 143 9.89 -4.66 2.88
CA GLY A 143 9.81 -5.09 4.27
C GLY A 143 8.93 -4.23 5.19
N GLU A 144 8.61 -3.01 4.79
CA GLU A 144 7.96 -2.02 5.65
C GLU A 144 6.51 -2.37 6.00
N TRP A 145 5.69 -2.61 4.99
CA TRP A 145 4.23 -2.75 5.14
C TRP A 145 3.83 -3.84 6.13
N GLY A 146 4.38 -5.06 5.98
CA GLY A 146 4.05 -6.17 6.88
C GLY A 146 4.39 -5.86 8.34
N GLY A 147 5.55 -5.25 8.57
CA GLY A 147 5.97 -4.84 9.90
C GLY A 147 5.07 -3.77 10.52
N ALA A 148 4.70 -2.74 9.75
CA ALA A 148 3.85 -1.65 10.21
C ALA A 148 2.45 -2.14 10.60
N VAL A 149 1.84 -2.97 9.75
CA VAL A 149 0.50 -3.54 10.00
C VAL A 149 0.51 -4.48 11.19
N LEU A 150 1.50 -5.39 11.25
CA LEU A 150 1.59 -6.36 12.35
C LEU A 150 1.85 -5.71 13.70
N MET A 151 2.72 -4.70 13.74
CA MET A 151 2.94 -3.96 14.99
C MET A 151 1.63 -3.38 15.54
N VAL A 152 0.75 -2.87 14.68
CA VAL A 152 -0.55 -2.34 15.12
C VAL A 152 -1.53 -3.46 15.47
N ALA A 153 -1.62 -4.52 14.67
CA ALA A 153 -2.52 -5.65 14.88
C ALA A 153 -2.23 -6.37 16.20
N GLU A 154 -0.94 -6.59 16.51
CA GLU A 154 -0.49 -7.34 17.69
C GLU A 154 -0.49 -6.53 19.00
N HIS A 155 -0.44 -5.20 18.94
CA HIS A 155 -0.61 -4.33 20.11
C HIS A 155 -2.06 -3.96 20.36
N GLY A 156 -2.95 -4.15 19.36
CA GLY A 156 -4.34 -3.73 19.36
C GLY A 156 -5.26 -4.61 20.20
N ASP A 157 -6.54 -4.21 20.22
CA ASP A 157 -7.65 -5.00 20.72
C ASP A 157 -8.11 -5.93 19.58
N GLU A 158 -8.26 -7.21 19.87
CA GLU A 158 -8.70 -8.23 18.92
C GLU A 158 -10.04 -7.88 18.24
N ARG A 159 -10.94 -7.27 19.00
CA ARG A 159 -12.26 -6.84 18.52
C ARG A 159 -12.21 -5.63 17.57
N ARG A 160 -11.05 -4.97 17.42
CA ARG A 160 -10.87 -3.75 16.63
C ARG A 160 -9.67 -3.84 15.69
N ARG A 161 -9.30 -5.04 15.26
CA ARG A 161 -8.15 -5.24 14.37
C ARG A 161 -8.32 -4.53 13.03
N GLY A 162 -9.52 -4.55 12.44
CA GLY A 162 -9.80 -3.85 11.18
C GLY A 162 -9.56 -2.36 11.31
N LEU A 163 -10.12 -1.71 12.34
CA LEU A 163 -9.87 -0.30 12.62
C LEU A 163 -8.39 -0.03 12.88
N ASN A 164 -7.75 -0.85 13.73
CA ASN A 164 -6.37 -0.62 14.11
C ASN A 164 -5.42 -0.79 12.93
N SER A 165 -5.54 -1.89 12.17
CA SER A 165 -4.71 -2.19 11.01
C SER A 165 -4.98 -1.30 9.79
N SER A 166 -6.10 -0.58 9.77
CA SER A 166 -6.39 0.40 8.72
C SER A 166 -5.58 1.69 8.84
N TRP A 167 -5.07 2.04 10.03
CA TRP A 167 -4.28 3.26 10.23
C TRP A 167 -2.97 3.31 9.44
N PRO A 168 -2.14 2.25 9.37
CA PRO A 168 -1.02 2.21 8.43
C PRO A 168 -1.44 2.42 6.97
N GLN A 169 -2.62 1.92 6.57
CA GLN A 169 -3.14 2.10 5.22
C GLN A 169 -3.48 3.57 4.89
N VAL A 170 -3.85 4.37 5.88
CA VAL A 170 -4.03 5.84 5.73
C VAL A 170 -2.74 6.53 5.30
N GLY A 171 -1.58 5.92 5.56
CA GLY A 171 -0.28 6.43 5.11
C GLY A 171 -0.19 6.65 3.60
N VAL A 172 -0.89 5.84 2.78
CA VAL A 172 -0.92 5.98 1.31
C VAL A 172 -1.49 7.34 0.89
N PRO A 173 -2.75 7.67 1.18
CA PRO A 173 -3.29 8.98 0.84
C PRO A 173 -2.60 10.14 1.56
N ALA A 174 -2.12 9.95 2.79
CA ALA A 174 -1.36 10.98 3.51
C ALA A 174 -0.03 11.29 2.82
N GLY A 175 0.71 10.26 2.38
CA GLY A 175 1.96 10.43 1.62
C GLY A 175 1.74 11.13 0.29
N ASN A 176 0.66 10.79 -0.42
CA ASN A 176 0.28 11.47 -1.66
C ASN A 176 0.01 12.96 -1.45
N LEU A 177 -0.79 13.30 -0.43
CA LEU A 177 -1.08 14.69 -0.08
C LEU A 177 0.16 15.48 0.34
N LEU A 178 1.07 14.86 1.09
CA LEU A 178 2.34 15.47 1.48
C LEU A 178 3.24 15.73 0.27
N ALA A 179 3.41 14.77 -0.62
CA ALA A 179 4.20 14.91 -1.83
C ALA A 179 3.65 16.01 -2.75
N ALA A 180 2.34 15.98 -2.99
CA ALA A 180 1.67 17.00 -3.78
C ALA A 180 1.73 18.39 -3.13
N GLY A 181 1.60 18.48 -1.80
CA GLY A 181 1.69 19.73 -1.06
C GLY A 181 3.08 20.39 -1.17
N VAL A 182 4.15 19.61 -1.05
CA VAL A 182 5.53 20.11 -1.22
C VAL A 182 5.76 20.58 -2.65
N LEU A 183 5.32 19.81 -3.64
CA LEU A 183 5.47 20.17 -5.06
C LEU A 183 4.65 21.40 -5.43
N ALA A 184 3.41 21.52 -4.92
CA ALA A 184 2.57 22.70 -5.13
C ALA A 184 3.20 23.95 -4.51
N LEU A 185 3.77 23.84 -3.30
CA LEU A 185 4.49 24.94 -2.67
C LEU A 185 5.69 25.39 -3.51
N LEU A 186 6.49 24.45 -4.01
CA LEU A 186 7.64 24.78 -4.86
C LEU A 186 7.21 25.44 -6.17
N ALA A 187 6.14 24.94 -6.81
CA ALA A 187 5.58 25.54 -8.01
C ALA A 187 5.06 26.98 -7.79
N ALA A 188 4.59 27.30 -6.58
CA ALA A 188 4.10 28.64 -6.25
C ALA A 188 5.24 29.64 -5.99
N VAL A 189 6.41 29.19 -5.54
CA VAL A 189 7.53 30.06 -5.14
C VAL A 189 8.72 30.06 -6.08
N MET A 190 8.77 29.13 -7.06
CA MET A 190 9.87 28.99 -8.01
C MET A 190 9.41 29.17 -9.45
N SER A 191 10.29 29.70 -10.32
CA SER A 191 10.05 29.64 -11.76
C SER A 191 10.28 28.21 -12.29
N ASP A 192 9.66 27.87 -13.43
CA ASP A 192 9.82 26.55 -14.07
C ASP A 192 11.30 26.22 -14.32
N SER A 193 12.09 27.20 -14.81
CA SER A 193 13.53 27.04 -15.04
C SER A 193 14.32 26.77 -13.75
N SER A 194 13.97 27.43 -12.66
CA SER A 194 14.60 27.18 -11.35
C SER A 194 14.20 25.84 -10.77
N PHE A 195 12.94 25.43 -10.96
CA PHE A 195 12.48 24.12 -10.55
C PHE A 195 13.19 23.00 -11.33
N GLU A 196 13.26 23.09 -12.66
CA GLU A 196 13.95 22.10 -13.51
C GLU A 196 15.46 22.03 -13.24
N SER A 197 16.12 23.15 -12.98
CA SER A 197 17.58 23.17 -12.75
C SER A 197 17.97 22.60 -11.38
N TRP A 198 17.27 22.95 -10.33
CA TRP A 198 17.63 22.59 -8.94
C TRP A 198 16.44 22.26 -8.04
N GLY A 199 15.31 22.93 -8.21
CA GLY A 199 14.17 22.86 -7.29
C GLY A 199 13.64 21.45 -7.06
N TRP A 200 13.67 20.59 -8.06
CA TRP A 200 13.24 19.20 -7.96
C TRP A 200 14.01 18.37 -6.92
N ARG A 201 15.22 18.79 -6.53
CA ARG A 201 16.04 18.14 -5.50
C ARG A 201 15.50 18.40 -4.09
N ILE A 202 14.89 19.54 -3.86
CA ILE A 202 14.42 19.95 -2.53
C ILE A 202 13.54 18.89 -1.85
N PRO A 203 12.49 18.35 -2.50
CA PRO A 203 11.66 17.32 -1.89
C PRO A 203 12.43 16.05 -1.52
N PHE A 204 13.42 15.65 -2.34
CA PHE A 204 14.26 14.48 -2.05
C PHE A 204 15.22 14.75 -0.88
N LEU A 205 15.83 15.92 -0.81
CA LEU A 205 16.71 16.32 0.30
C LEU A 205 15.93 16.48 1.61
N LEU A 206 14.67 16.91 1.55
CA LEU A 206 13.78 16.97 2.69
C LEU A 206 13.57 15.60 3.34
N SER A 207 13.71 14.49 2.60
CA SER A 207 13.65 13.15 3.15
C SER A 207 14.63 12.92 4.31
N ALA A 208 15.78 13.61 4.36
CA ALA A 208 16.68 13.53 5.51
C ALA A 208 16.01 13.95 6.83
N ALA A 209 15.24 15.05 6.81
CA ALA A 209 14.50 15.51 7.98
C ALA A 209 13.33 14.55 8.30
N LEU A 210 12.65 14.06 7.26
CA LEU A 210 11.56 13.10 7.40
C LEU A 210 12.04 11.76 7.99
N ILE A 211 13.22 11.27 7.56
CA ILE A 211 13.86 10.07 8.13
C ILE A 211 14.16 10.30 9.62
N ALA A 212 14.73 11.45 9.98
CA ALA A 212 15.05 11.75 11.37
C ALA A 212 13.78 11.71 12.25
N VAL A 213 12.67 12.28 11.77
CA VAL A 213 11.35 12.21 12.43
C VAL A 213 10.85 10.77 12.51
N GLY A 214 10.87 10.02 11.41
CA GLY A 214 10.44 8.63 11.35
C GLY A 214 11.27 7.74 12.29
N LEU A 215 12.57 7.91 12.31
CA LEU A 215 13.49 7.19 13.19
C LEU A 215 13.20 7.51 14.66
N TRP A 216 13.08 8.79 15.00
CA TRP A 216 12.73 9.22 16.36
C TRP A 216 11.42 8.59 16.84
N VAL A 217 10.39 8.61 16.00
CA VAL A 217 9.10 8.00 16.32
C VAL A 217 9.23 6.48 16.51
N ARG A 218 9.95 5.77 15.62
CA ARG A 218 10.14 4.32 15.72
C ARG A 218 10.98 3.89 16.93
N LEU A 219 11.94 4.69 17.35
CA LEU A 219 12.73 4.43 18.56
C LEU A 219 11.89 4.48 19.84
N THR A 220 10.75 5.19 19.84
CA THR A 220 9.83 5.26 20.99
C THR A 220 8.89 4.06 21.10
N VAL A 221 8.76 3.23 20.05
CA VAL A 221 7.88 2.06 20.03
C VAL A 221 8.60 0.83 20.57
N ARG A 222 7.90 0.03 21.38
CA ARG A 222 8.40 -1.25 21.90
C ARG A 222 8.14 -2.38 20.89
N GLU A 223 8.91 -3.46 21.00
CA GLU A 223 8.70 -4.68 20.22
C GLU A 223 7.33 -5.31 20.51
N SER A 224 6.80 -6.06 19.54
CA SER A 224 5.53 -6.76 19.62
C SER A 224 5.45 -7.70 20.84
N PRO A 225 4.35 -7.72 21.60
CA PRO A 225 4.14 -8.65 22.69
C PRO A 225 4.16 -10.12 22.21
N LEU A 226 3.46 -10.44 21.13
CA LEU A 226 3.42 -11.80 20.57
C LEU A 226 4.79 -12.26 20.09
N PHE A 227 5.60 -11.38 19.50
CA PHE A 227 6.96 -11.73 19.10
C PHE A 227 7.84 -12.06 20.32
N LYS A 228 7.70 -11.32 21.42
CA LYS A 228 8.45 -11.61 22.66
C LYS A 228 8.07 -12.95 23.28
N GLU A 229 6.79 -13.31 23.23
CA GLU A 229 6.31 -14.61 23.70
C GLU A 229 6.88 -15.73 22.82
N LEU A 230 6.87 -15.56 21.50
CA LEU A 230 7.44 -16.50 20.54
C LEU A 230 8.97 -16.66 20.69
N GLU A 231 9.68 -15.55 20.92
CA GLU A 231 11.13 -15.56 21.20
C GLU A 231 11.43 -16.32 22.52
N ALA A 232 10.62 -16.13 23.54
CA ALA A 232 10.76 -16.77 24.84
C ALA A 232 10.45 -18.28 24.80
N SER A 233 9.50 -18.73 23.96
CA SER A 233 9.17 -20.15 23.76
C SER A 233 10.18 -20.88 22.88
N GLY A 234 11.02 -20.16 22.12
CA GLY A 234 11.96 -20.75 21.16
C GLY A 234 11.31 -21.29 19.88
N GLU A 235 10.04 -20.97 19.63
CA GLU A 235 9.23 -21.44 18.50
C GLU A 235 9.35 -20.57 17.24
N THR A 236 10.42 -19.77 17.10
CA THR A 236 10.65 -18.97 15.90
C THR A 236 10.95 -19.85 14.69
N ALA A 237 10.26 -19.62 13.59
CA ALA A 237 10.45 -20.39 12.37
C ALA A 237 11.89 -20.24 11.83
N LYS A 238 12.53 -21.36 11.48
CA LYS A 238 13.90 -21.35 10.93
C LYS A 238 13.92 -20.81 9.49
N THR A 239 12.89 -21.14 8.70
CA THR A 239 12.77 -20.78 7.29
C THR A 239 11.37 -20.26 6.97
N PRO A 240 10.95 -19.08 7.50
CA PRO A 240 9.54 -18.63 7.45
C PRO A 240 8.97 -18.56 6.02
N ILE A 241 9.75 -18.07 5.03
CA ILE A 241 9.31 -17.99 3.63
C ILE A 241 9.02 -19.36 3.02
N VAL A 242 9.89 -20.36 3.29
CA VAL A 242 9.68 -21.72 2.79
C VAL A 242 8.45 -22.35 3.42
N GLU A 243 8.21 -22.07 4.70
CA GLU A 243 7.02 -22.55 5.40
C GLU A 243 5.74 -21.90 4.87
N VAL A 244 5.74 -20.60 4.57
CA VAL A 244 4.62 -19.91 3.92
C VAL A 244 4.24 -20.61 2.61
N VAL A 245 5.23 -20.85 1.73
CA VAL A 245 4.97 -21.47 0.41
C VAL A 245 4.51 -22.91 0.55
N LYS A 246 5.03 -23.68 1.54
CA LYS A 246 4.69 -25.09 1.73
C LYS A 246 3.40 -25.33 2.51
N ARG A 247 3.19 -24.58 3.61
CA ARG A 247 2.06 -24.80 4.53
C ARG A 247 0.85 -23.92 4.21
N TYR A 248 1.06 -22.72 3.63
CA TYR A 248 0.01 -21.72 3.38
C TYR A 248 -0.13 -21.31 1.89
N PRO A 249 0.02 -22.24 0.88
CA PRO A 249 -0.01 -21.86 -0.53
C PRO A 249 -1.36 -21.27 -0.95
N ARG A 250 -2.46 -21.81 -0.41
CA ARG A 250 -3.83 -21.31 -0.67
C ARG A 250 -4.02 -19.91 -0.12
N GLN A 251 -3.59 -19.62 1.11
CA GLN A 251 -3.70 -18.32 1.76
C GLN A 251 -2.85 -17.29 1.03
N LEU A 252 -1.64 -17.66 0.61
CA LEU A 252 -0.77 -16.82 -0.20
C LEU A 252 -1.44 -16.46 -1.52
N ALA A 253 -2.00 -17.42 -2.23
CA ALA A 253 -2.71 -17.19 -3.49
C ALA A 253 -3.94 -16.28 -3.28
N ILE A 254 -4.73 -16.51 -2.22
CA ILE A 254 -5.87 -15.67 -1.87
C ILE A 254 -5.41 -14.25 -1.56
N ALA A 255 -4.35 -14.05 -0.76
CA ALA A 255 -3.82 -12.73 -0.43
C ALA A 255 -3.37 -11.95 -1.68
N VAL A 256 -2.65 -12.62 -2.60
CA VAL A 256 -2.22 -12.04 -3.88
C VAL A 256 -3.41 -11.66 -4.74
N CYS A 257 -4.36 -12.58 -4.96
CA CYS A 257 -5.51 -12.35 -5.83
C CYS A 257 -6.49 -11.33 -5.23
N ALA A 258 -6.69 -11.33 -3.92
CA ALA A 258 -7.54 -10.34 -3.24
C ALA A 258 -7.00 -8.92 -3.43
N ARG A 259 -5.69 -8.73 -3.32
CA ARG A 259 -5.08 -7.42 -3.50
C ARG A 259 -4.93 -7.02 -4.97
N PHE A 260 -4.73 -7.96 -5.88
CA PHE A 260 -4.45 -7.70 -7.30
C PHE A 260 -5.42 -6.70 -7.94
N GLY A 261 -6.73 -6.96 -7.89
CA GLY A 261 -7.73 -6.05 -8.46
C GLY A 261 -7.85 -4.73 -7.68
N THR A 262 -7.58 -4.73 -6.36
CA THR A 262 -7.54 -3.50 -5.56
C THR A 262 -6.44 -2.56 -6.06
N ASP A 263 -5.23 -3.08 -6.33
CA ASP A 263 -4.11 -2.31 -6.85
C ASP A 263 -4.42 -1.83 -8.28
N VAL A 264 -4.92 -2.71 -9.18
CA VAL A 264 -5.31 -2.32 -10.54
C VAL A 264 -6.30 -1.16 -10.52
N ALA A 265 -7.35 -1.25 -9.71
CA ALA A 265 -8.36 -0.20 -9.57
C ALA A 265 -7.74 1.11 -9.05
N PHE A 266 -6.90 1.04 -8.01
CA PHE A 266 -6.21 2.21 -7.47
C PHE A 266 -5.38 2.93 -8.52
N TYR A 267 -4.53 2.21 -9.25
CA TYR A 267 -3.64 2.82 -10.23
C TYR A 267 -4.40 3.36 -11.44
N VAL A 268 -5.54 2.80 -11.80
CA VAL A 268 -6.40 3.36 -12.86
C VAL A 268 -7.10 4.62 -12.34
N PHE A 269 -7.69 4.60 -11.16
CA PHE A 269 -8.44 5.75 -10.62
C PHE A 269 -7.55 6.90 -10.12
N ALA A 270 -6.31 6.63 -9.72
CA ALA A 270 -5.42 7.64 -9.15
C ALA A 270 -4.27 8.08 -10.05
N LEU A 271 -3.79 7.22 -10.96
CA LEU A 271 -2.63 7.51 -11.80
C LEU A 271 -2.98 7.55 -13.28
N PHE A 272 -3.66 6.55 -13.82
CA PHE A 272 -4.02 6.51 -15.24
C PHE A 272 -4.99 7.62 -15.61
N ILE A 273 -5.86 8.08 -14.69
CA ILE A 273 -6.72 9.25 -14.89
C ILE A 273 -5.94 10.49 -15.33
N LEU A 274 -4.73 10.70 -14.80
CA LEU A 274 -3.88 11.85 -15.17
C LEU A 274 -3.50 11.77 -16.65
N THR A 275 -3.06 10.59 -17.11
CA THR A 275 -2.72 10.34 -18.52
C THR A 275 -3.94 10.51 -19.41
N TYR A 276 -5.08 9.92 -19.04
CA TYR A 276 -6.31 10.00 -19.84
C TYR A 276 -6.80 11.44 -20.00
N VAL A 277 -6.88 12.19 -18.90
CA VAL A 277 -7.35 13.59 -18.92
C VAL A 277 -6.42 14.51 -19.72
N THR A 278 -5.10 14.28 -19.67
CA THR A 278 -4.13 15.14 -20.35
C THR A 278 -3.89 14.76 -21.80
N GLN A 279 -3.80 13.47 -22.12
CA GLN A 279 -3.42 13.02 -23.47
C GLN A 279 -4.64 12.78 -24.36
N GLU A 280 -5.72 12.20 -23.84
CA GLU A 280 -6.92 11.91 -24.64
C GLU A 280 -7.92 13.06 -24.66
N LEU A 281 -8.13 13.71 -23.50
CA LEU A 281 -9.09 14.80 -23.40
C LEU A 281 -8.48 16.17 -23.69
N GLU A 282 -7.14 16.26 -23.74
CA GLU A 282 -6.38 17.51 -23.94
C GLU A 282 -6.70 18.58 -22.88
N LEU A 283 -7.01 18.14 -21.65
CA LEU A 283 -7.34 19.02 -20.53
C LEU A 283 -6.13 19.22 -19.60
N SER A 284 -6.21 20.25 -18.76
CA SER A 284 -5.17 20.55 -17.78
C SER A 284 -4.97 19.42 -16.80
N ASN A 285 -3.70 19.06 -16.56
CA ASN A 285 -3.31 18.03 -15.56
C ASN A 285 -3.79 18.40 -14.15
N SER A 286 -3.88 19.69 -13.81
CA SER A 286 -4.35 20.17 -12.51
C SER A 286 -5.76 19.72 -12.19
N LEU A 287 -6.61 19.52 -13.18
CA LEU A 287 -8.01 19.13 -13.01
C LEU A 287 -8.13 17.68 -12.49
N ALA A 288 -7.43 16.74 -13.13
CA ALA A 288 -7.40 15.35 -12.69
C ALA A 288 -6.66 15.23 -11.33
N LEU A 289 -5.55 15.95 -11.16
CA LEU A 289 -4.79 15.97 -9.92
C LEU A 289 -5.65 16.44 -8.73
N ASN A 290 -6.44 17.51 -8.91
CA ASN A 290 -7.35 17.98 -7.88
C ASN A 290 -8.39 16.92 -7.48
N GLY A 291 -8.95 16.19 -8.45
CA GLY A 291 -9.86 15.07 -8.18
C GLY A 291 -9.21 13.97 -7.33
N VAL A 292 -7.98 13.59 -7.69
CA VAL A 292 -7.19 12.58 -6.94
C VAL A 292 -6.85 13.06 -5.54
N LEU A 293 -6.46 14.33 -5.37
CA LEU A 293 -6.14 14.91 -4.06
C LEU A 293 -7.37 15.00 -3.16
N ILE A 294 -8.52 15.42 -3.69
CA ILE A 294 -9.79 15.44 -2.94
C ILE A 294 -10.16 14.00 -2.54
N GLY A 295 -10.06 13.05 -3.45
CA GLY A 295 -10.30 11.64 -3.16
C GLY A 295 -9.34 11.09 -2.08
N SER A 296 -8.06 11.44 -2.15
CA SER A 296 -7.05 11.08 -1.13
C SER A 296 -7.40 11.69 0.24
N ALA A 297 -7.82 12.95 0.28
CA ALA A 297 -8.26 13.59 1.53
C ALA A 297 -9.48 12.88 2.15
N ILE A 298 -10.44 12.46 1.32
CA ILE A 298 -11.60 11.68 1.75
C ILE A 298 -11.17 10.29 2.26
N GLN A 299 -10.18 9.65 1.63
CA GLN A 299 -9.65 8.36 2.05
C GLN A 299 -9.02 8.39 3.44
N LEU A 300 -8.48 9.52 3.92
CA LEU A 300 -7.98 9.65 5.31
C LEU A 300 -9.03 9.26 6.34
N VAL A 301 -10.31 9.50 6.05
CA VAL A 301 -11.44 9.19 6.92
C VAL A 301 -12.09 7.85 6.55
N LEU A 302 -12.26 7.58 5.26
CA LEU A 302 -13.00 6.39 4.81
C LEU A 302 -12.24 5.09 5.03
N ILE A 303 -10.91 5.08 4.94
CA ILE A 303 -10.12 3.87 5.20
C ILE A 303 -10.31 3.38 6.64
N PRO A 304 -10.15 4.21 7.71
CA PRO A 304 -10.47 3.80 9.07
C PRO A 304 -11.95 3.49 9.29
N PHE A 305 -12.85 4.20 8.62
CA PHE A 305 -14.28 3.92 8.69
C PHE A 305 -14.61 2.51 8.20
N PHE A 306 -14.13 2.13 7.00
CA PHE A 306 -14.36 0.79 6.46
C PHE A 306 -13.59 -0.29 7.23
N GLY A 307 -12.40 0.03 7.76
CA GLY A 307 -11.69 -0.83 8.71
C GLY A 307 -12.55 -1.11 9.95
N HIS A 308 -13.15 -0.08 10.54
CA HIS A 308 -14.06 -0.23 11.68
C HIS A 308 -15.36 -0.97 11.31
N LEU A 309 -15.95 -0.66 10.16
CA LEU A 309 -17.15 -1.35 9.69
C LEU A 309 -16.87 -2.84 9.55
N SER A 310 -15.69 -3.23 9.06
CA SER A 310 -15.30 -4.63 8.91
C SER A 310 -15.12 -5.36 10.25
N ASP A 311 -14.88 -4.65 11.35
CA ASP A 311 -14.88 -5.26 12.69
C ASP A 311 -16.29 -5.68 13.17
N ARG A 312 -17.34 -5.05 12.59
CA ARG A 312 -18.73 -5.30 12.97
C ARG A 312 -19.44 -6.31 12.07
N VAL A 313 -19.22 -6.19 10.75
CA VAL A 313 -19.97 -6.99 9.76
C VAL A 313 -19.14 -8.09 9.11
N GLY A 314 -17.83 -8.16 9.43
CA GLY A 314 -16.88 -9.08 8.82
C GLY A 314 -16.00 -8.41 7.77
N ARG A 315 -14.83 -9.02 7.50
CA ARG A 315 -13.87 -8.51 6.51
C ARG A 315 -14.40 -8.65 5.10
N ARG A 316 -14.92 -9.84 4.79
CA ARG A 316 -15.41 -10.21 3.46
C ARG A 316 -16.53 -9.31 2.94
N PRO A 317 -17.63 -9.05 3.68
CA PRO A 317 -18.71 -8.20 3.17
C PRO A 317 -18.27 -6.80 2.80
N VAL A 318 -17.40 -6.17 3.62
CA VAL A 318 -16.91 -4.81 3.35
C VAL A 318 -15.97 -4.79 2.15
N TYR A 319 -15.09 -5.79 2.04
CA TYR A 319 -14.18 -5.94 0.90
C TYR A 319 -14.96 -6.13 -0.41
N LEU A 320 -15.95 -7.03 -0.41
CA LEU A 320 -16.82 -7.31 -1.55
C LEU A 320 -17.65 -6.09 -1.96
N LEU A 321 -18.16 -5.31 -0.99
CA LEU A 321 -18.86 -4.04 -1.27
C LEU A 321 -17.98 -3.10 -2.10
N GLY A 322 -16.70 -2.94 -1.71
CA GLY A 322 -15.75 -2.11 -2.44
C GLY A 322 -15.45 -2.67 -3.83
N ALA A 323 -15.18 -3.97 -3.94
CA ALA A 323 -14.80 -4.61 -5.20
C ALA A 323 -15.95 -4.61 -6.23
N VAL A 324 -17.16 -4.99 -5.80
CA VAL A 324 -18.35 -4.96 -6.67
C VAL A 324 -18.75 -3.52 -7.02
N GLY A 325 -18.63 -2.60 -6.04
CA GLY A 325 -18.83 -1.18 -6.28
C GLY A 325 -17.87 -0.63 -7.35
N ALA A 326 -16.57 -1.01 -7.28
CA ALA A 326 -15.57 -0.60 -8.26
C ALA A 326 -15.81 -1.21 -9.65
N ILE A 327 -16.31 -2.47 -9.74
CA ILE A 327 -16.73 -3.09 -11.01
C ILE A 327 -17.87 -2.30 -11.65
N GLY A 328 -18.83 -1.85 -10.85
CA GLY A 328 -19.90 -0.98 -11.36
C GLY A 328 -19.39 0.42 -11.73
N TRP A 329 -18.54 1.00 -10.88
CA TRP A 329 -18.03 2.35 -11.03
C TRP A 329 -17.15 2.55 -12.26
N ILE A 330 -16.36 1.57 -12.67
CA ILE A 330 -15.48 1.70 -13.84
C ILE A 330 -16.25 2.00 -15.14
N TRP A 331 -17.49 1.53 -15.26
CA TRP A 331 -18.35 1.79 -16.41
C TRP A 331 -18.94 3.21 -16.41
N ALA A 332 -19.04 3.87 -15.26
CA ALA A 332 -19.40 5.28 -15.14
C ALA A 332 -18.16 6.19 -15.21
N PHE A 333 -16.98 5.68 -14.86
CA PHE A 333 -15.75 6.45 -14.70
C PHE A 333 -15.35 7.19 -15.98
N PHE A 334 -15.17 6.47 -17.10
CA PHE A 334 -14.77 7.10 -18.36
C PHE A 334 -15.84 8.02 -18.95
N PRO A 335 -17.14 7.67 -19.01
CA PRO A 335 -18.18 8.61 -19.42
C PRO A 335 -18.24 9.91 -18.60
N LEU A 336 -17.94 9.84 -17.31
CA LEU A 336 -17.82 11.04 -16.47
C LEU A 336 -16.60 11.90 -16.86
N LEU A 337 -15.48 11.28 -17.22
CA LEU A 337 -14.28 11.97 -17.70
C LEU A 337 -14.54 12.62 -19.09
N ASP A 338 -15.17 11.88 -20.01
CA ASP A 338 -15.47 12.32 -21.37
C ASP A 338 -16.44 13.50 -21.43
N SER A 339 -17.19 13.74 -20.36
CA SER A 339 -18.02 14.94 -20.21
C SER A 339 -17.22 16.23 -20.24
N LYS A 340 -15.90 16.18 -20.01
CA LYS A 340 -14.97 17.31 -19.89
C LYS A 340 -15.38 18.34 -18.82
N SER A 341 -16.35 17.99 -17.97
CA SER A 341 -16.81 18.83 -16.86
C SER A 341 -15.90 18.67 -15.65
N SER A 342 -15.36 19.77 -15.12
CA SER A 342 -14.48 19.76 -13.95
C SER A 342 -15.10 19.05 -12.74
N GLY A 343 -16.39 19.30 -12.48
CA GLY A 343 -17.10 18.64 -11.38
C GLY A 343 -17.25 17.14 -11.58
N LEU A 344 -17.57 16.67 -12.80
CA LEU A 344 -17.76 15.27 -13.10
C LEU A 344 -16.43 14.49 -13.13
N ILE A 345 -15.33 15.12 -13.55
CA ILE A 345 -13.98 14.55 -13.46
C ILE A 345 -13.58 14.33 -11.99
N ILE A 346 -13.87 15.31 -11.12
CA ILE A 346 -13.63 15.14 -9.66
C ILE A 346 -14.51 14.01 -9.11
N VAL A 347 -15.78 13.94 -9.47
CA VAL A 347 -16.70 12.87 -9.05
C VAL A 347 -16.20 11.51 -9.52
N ALA A 348 -15.70 11.39 -10.76
CA ALA A 348 -15.12 10.15 -11.27
C ALA A 348 -13.95 9.67 -10.40
N ALA A 349 -12.97 10.55 -10.13
CA ALA A 349 -11.81 10.23 -9.29
C ALA A 349 -12.23 9.86 -7.86
N VAL A 350 -13.05 10.69 -7.21
CA VAL A 350 -13.51 10.50 -5.84
C VAL A 350 -14.29 9.18 -5.69
N GLY A 351 -15.22 8.89 -6.59
CA GLY A 351 -16.03 7.67 -6.52
C GLY A 351 -15.19 6.39 -6.66
N GLY A 352 -14.20 6.40 -7.58
CA GLY A 352 -13.24 5.30 -7.69
C GLY A 352 -12.43 5.10 -6.41
N LEU A 353 -11.94 6.20 -5.81
CA LEU A 353 -11.16 6.15 -4.57
C LEU A 353 -11.99 5.81 -3.33
N VAL A 354 -13.30 6.10 -3.33
CA VAL A 354 -14.25 5.62 -2.29
C VAL A 354 -14.42 4.10 -2.37
N CYS A 355 -14.62 3.55 -3.57
CA CYS A 355 -14.67 2.10 -3.76
C CYS A 355 -13.37 1.43 -3.33
N HIS A 356 -12.22 2.03 -3.68
CA HIS A 356 -10.91 1.57 -3.24
C HIS A 356 -10.80 1.59 -1.70
N ALA A 357 -11.23 2.65 -1.02
CA ALA A 357 -11.18 2.73 0.44
C ALA A 357 -11.97 1.60 1.13
N ALA A 358 -13.09 1.17 0.55
CA ALA A 358 -13.89 0.07 1.07
C ALA A 358 -13.18 -1.30 0.96
N MET A 359 -12.33 -1.48 -0.06
CA MET A 359 -11.44 -2.66 -0.15
C MET A 359 -10.23 -2.51 0.77
N TYR A 360 -9.58 -1.36 0.72
CA TYR A 360 -8.28 -1.11 1.33
C TYR A 360 -8.35 -1.02 2.86
N GLY A 361 -9.46 -0.54 3.42
CA GLY A 361 -9.68 -0.45 4.87
C GLY A 361 -9.57 -1.81 5.61
N PRO A 362 -10.34 -2.84 5.22
CA PRO A 362 -10.25 -4.17 5.83
C PRO A 362 -9.03 -4.98 5.37
N GLN A 363 -8.39 -4.65 4.24
CA GLN A 363 -7.38 -5.47 3.56
C GLN A 363 -6.21 -5.86 4.47
N ALA A 364 -5.71 -4.93 5.28
CA ALA A 364 -4.55 -5.18 6.13
C ALA A 364 -4.84 -6.25 7.20
N ALA A 365 -5.99 -6.15 7.88
CA ALA A 365 -6.44 -7.16 8.83
C ALA A 365 -6.71 -8.49 8.12
N PHE A 366 -7.48 -8.46 7.01
CA PHE A 366 -7.83 -9.63 6.23
C PHE A 366 -6.60 -10.46 5.81
N ILE A 367 -5.56 -9.81 5.27
CA ILE A 367 -4.35 -10.51 4.83
C ILE A 367 -3.55 -11.05 6.03
N THR A 368 -3.38 -10.27 7.09
CA THR A 368 -2.55 -10.69 8.23
C THR A 368 -3.20 -11.79 9.07
N GLU A 369 -4.53 -11.81 9.13
CA GLU A 369 -5.31 -12.82 9.85
C GLU A 369 -5.31 -14.21 9.16
N MET A 370 -4.83 -14.32 7.90
CA MET A 370 -4.73 -15.60 7.18
C MET A 370 -3.52 -16.45 7.59
N PHE A 371 -2.52 -15.88 8.24
CA PHE A 371 -1.26 -16.56 8.52
C PHE A 371 -1.05 -16.78 10.01
N GLY A 372 -0.52 -17.96 10.38
CA GLY A 372 -0.11 -18.27 11.74
C GLY A 372 0.99 -17.35 12.25
N THR A 373 1.09 -17.18 13.57
CA THR A 373 1.97 -16.19 14.22
C THR A 373 3.44 -16.33 13.82
N GLU A 374 3.92 -17.56 13.62
CA GLU A 374 5.30 -17.90 13.28
C GLU A 374 5.76 -17.36 11.91
N VAL A 375 4.84 -17.29 10.94
CA VAL A 375 5.13 -16.92 9.53
C VAL A 375 4.34 -15.72 9.04
N ARG A 376 3.61 -15.06 9.95
CA ARG A 376 2.67 -13.97 9.61
C ARG A 376 3.33 -12.81 8.90
N TYR A 377 4.51 -12.40 9.37
CA TYR A 377 5.25 -11.30 8.73
C TYR A 377 5.66 -11.67 7.30
N SER A 378 6.27 -12.84 7.12
CA SER A 378 6.70 -13.33 5.82
C SER A 378 5.53 -13.57 4.88
N GLY A 379 4.44 -14.18 5.36
CA GLY A 379 3.25 -14.46 4.56
C GLY A 379 2.53 -13.21 4.10
N ALA A 380 2.25 -12.30 5.04
CA ALA A 380 1.58 -11.04 4.73
C ALA A 380 2.44 -10.15 3.81
N SER A 381 3.75 -10.02 4.08
CA SER A 381 4.65 -9.24 3.24
C SER A 381 4.77 -9.82 1.82
N LEU A 382 4.98 -11.14 1.70
CA LEU A 382 5.11 -11.79 0.40
C LEU A 382 3.83 -11.66 -0.44
N GLY A 383 2.67 -11.96 0.16
CA GLY A 383 1.38 -11.83 -0.51
C GLY A 383 1.10 -10.41 -0.97
N TYR A 384 1.38 -9.43 -0.09
CA TYR A 384 1.21 -8.02 -0.40
C TYR A 384 2.13 -7.54 -1.52
N GLN A 385 3.41 -7.89 -1.51
CA GLN A 385 4.38 -7.40 -2.50
C GLN A 385 4.25 -8.09 -3.86
N LEU A 386 3.93 -9.39 -3.90
CA LEU A 386 3.69 -10.09 -5.16
C LEU A 386 2.49 -9.49 -5.91
N ALA A 387 1.39 -9.21 -5.20
CA ALA A 387 0.24 -8.54 -5.81
C ALA A 387 0.61 -7.16 -6.37
N GLY A 388 1.45 -6.40 -5.66
CA GLY A 388 1.92 -5.08 -6.09
C GLY A 388 2.68 -5.08 -7.42
N VAL A 389 3.43 -6.15 -7.73
CA VAL A 389 4.10 -6.27 -9.04
C VAL A 389 3.08 -6.41 -10.17
N PHE A 390 2.12 -7.31 -10.01
CA PHE A 390 1.14 -7.60 -11.08
C PHE A 390 0.04 -6.54 -11.15
N GLY A 391 -0.45 -6.04 -10.02
CA GLY A 391 -1.51 -5.05 -9.95
C GLY A 391 -0.98 -3.60 -9.99
N GLY A 392 0.13 -3.33 -9.32
CA GLY A 392 0.66 -1.97 -9.19
C GLY A 392 1.56 -1.53 -10.35
N ALA A 393 2.62 -2.31 -10.64
CA ALA A 393 3.59 -1.94 -11.67
C ALA A 393 3.03 -2.05 -13.08
N LEU A 394 2.27 -3.11 -13.36
CA LEU A 394 1.79 -3.40 -14.72
C LEU A 394 0.49 -2.68 -15.07
N ALA A 395 -0.36 -2.33 -14.10
CA ALA A 395 -1.68 -1.76 -14.39
C ALA A 395 -1.65 -0.47 -15.22
N PRO A 396 -0.83 0.55 -14.91
CA PRO A 396 -0.76 1.75 -15.73
C PRO A 396 -0.23 1.45 -17.14
N ILE A 397 0.77 0.57 -17.25
CA ILE A 397 1.38 0.18 -18.54
C ILE A 397 0.34 -0.51 -19.42
N ILE A 398 -0.39 -1.48 -18.85
CA ILE A 398 -1.45 -2.23 -19.56
C ILE A 398 -2.58 -1.27 -19.96
N ALA A 399 -2.99 -0.36 -19.07
CA ALA A 399 -4.06 0.59 -19.36
C ALA A 399 -3.69 1.52 -20.52
N VAL A 400 -2.48 2.08 -20.54
CA VAL A 400 -1.97 2.91 -21.65
C VAL A 400 -1.86 2.08 -22.94
N ALA A 401 -1.33 0.87 -22.88
CA ALA A 401 -1.19 0.00 -24.04
C ALA A 401 -2.56 -0.37 -24.66
N LEU A 402 -3.55 -0.68 -23.81
CA LEU A 402 -4.92 -0.96 -24.27
C LEU A 402 -5.58 0.28 -24.90
N LEU A 403 -5.43 1.44 -24.27
CA LEU A 403 -5.96 2.70 -24.82
C LEU A 403 -5.36 2.98 -26.20
N ASN A 404 -4.04 2.96 -26.33
CA ASN A 404 -3.34 3.24 -27.59
C ASN A 404 -3.64 2.19 -28.68
N ARG A 405 -3.88 0.93 -28.31
CA ARG A 405 -4.14 -0.14 -29.29
C ARG A 405 -5.54 -0.09 -29.86
N TYR A 406 -6.52 0.30 -29.07
CA TYR A 406 -7.94 0.21 -29.41
C TYR A 406 -8.61 1.58 -29.60
N ASP A 407 -7.92 2.67 -29.31
CA ASP A 407 -8.43 4.04 -29.35
C ASP A 407 -9.78 4.17 -28.59
N SER A 408 -9.87 3.49 -27.46
CA SER A 408 -11.10 3.38 -26.67
C SER A 408 -10.80 3.04 -25.21
N PRO A 409 -11.49 3.64 -24.23
CA PRO A 409 -11.36 3.30 -22.83
C PRO A 409 -12.06 1.98 -22.43
N VAL A 410 -12.91 1.42 -23.31
CA VAL A 410 -13.67 0.18 -23.02
C VAL A 410 -12.77 -1.01 -22.68
N PRO A 411 -11.68 -1.31 -23.42
CA PRO A 411 -10.77 -2.37 -23.04
C PRO A 411 -10.11 -2.17 -21.67
N VAL A 412 -9.85 -0.91 -21.27
CA VAL A 412 -9.34 -0.60 -19.91
C VAL A 412 -10.40 -0.90 -18.86
N SER A 413 -11.67 -0.56 -19.13
CA SER A 413 -12.78 -0.91 -18.23
C SER A 413 -12.95 -2.41 -18.06
N ILE A 414 -12.84 -3.18 -19.15
CA ILE A 414 -12.87 -4.66 -19.12
C ILE A 414 -11.69 -5.21 -18.30
N TYR A 415 -10.50 -4.67 -18.49
CA TYR A 415 -9.31 -5.08 -17.74
C TYR A 415 -9.49 -4.88 -16.22
N VAL A 416 -9.96 -3.69 -15.80
CA VAL A 416 -10.21 -3.38 -14.39
C VAL A 416 -11.31 -4.29 -13.83
N ALA A 417 -12.42 -4.47 -14.55
CA ALA A 417 -13.52 -5.33 -14.14
C ALA A 417 -13.06 -6.80 -14.01
N ALA A 418 -12.25 -7.30 -14.95
CA ALA A 418 -11.68 -8.65 -14.89
C ALA A 418 -10.76 -8.83 -13.67
N ALA A 419 -9.84 -7.86 -13.42
CA ALA A 419 -8.96 -7.89 -12.26
C ALA A 419 -9.74 -7.87 -10.93
N LEU A 420 -10.76 -7.02 -10.83
CA LEU A 420 -11.64 -6.97 -9.66
C LEU A 420 -12.47 -8.25 -9.51
N SER A 421 -12.87 -8.91 -10.60
CA SER A 421 -13.56 -10.20 -10.55
C SER A 421 -12.67 -11.30 -9.97
N VAL A 422 -11.37 -11.29 -10.26
CA VAL A 422 -10.38 -12.16 -9.59
C VAL A 422 -10.34 -11.87 -8.08
N THR A 423 -10.35 -10.60 -7.69
CA THR A 423 -10.41 -10.20 -6.28
C THR A 423 -11.69 -10.68 -5.61
N VAL A 424 -12.85 -10.49 -6.25
CA VAL A 424 -14.14 -10.97 -5.74
C VAL A 424 -14.12 -12.49 -5.53
N ALA A 425 -13.63 -13.25 -6.52
CA ALA A 425 -13.51 -14.69 -6.43
C ALA A 425 -12.60 -15.11 -5.26
N ALA A 426 -11.44 -14.48 -5.12
CA ALA A 426 -10.51 -14.77 -4.03
C ALA A 426 -11.13 -14.52 -2.64
N VAL A 427 -11.84 -13.39 -2.47
CA VAL A 427 -12.51 -13.06 -1.21
C VAL A 427 -13.69 -14.00 -0.94
N LEU A 428 -14.43 -14.44 -1.96
CA LEU A 428 -15.53 -15.41 -1.80
C LEU A 428 -15.04 -16.80 -1.40
N ILE A 429 -13.88 -17.25 -1.92
CA ILE A 429 -13.28 -18.55 -1.60
C ILE A 429 -12.59 -18.54 -0.22
N SER A 430 -12.20 -17.36 0.28
CA SER A 430 -11.59 -17.23 1.60
C SER A 430 -12.57 -17.49 2.73
N ASN A 431 -12.04 -17.84 3.90
CA ASN A 431 -12.82 -17.84 5.13
C ASN A 431 -12.98 -16.41 5.68
N GLU A 432 -14.04 -16.19 6.49
CA GLU A 432 -14.13 -14.95 7.26
C GLU A 432 -13.09 -14.96 8.38
N THR A 433 -12.32 -13.86 8.50
CA THR A 433 -11.18 -13.78 9.42
C THR A 433 -11.42 -12.89 10.64
N ALA A 434 -12.55 -12.16 10.69
CA ALA A 434 -12.80 -11.15 11.72
C ALA A 434 -12.80 -11.67 13.16
N ALA A 435 -13.13 -12.95 13.36
CA ALA A 435 -13.15 -13.61 14.66
C ALA A 435 -11.95 -14.57 14.88
N ALA A 436 -10.96 -14.56 13.98
CA ALA A 436 -9.84 -15.48 14.04
C ALA A 436 -8.99 -15.23 15.29
N ASP A 437 -8.70 -16.26 16.05
CA ASP A 437 -7.69 -16.22 17.09
C ASP A 437 -6.30 -16.22 16.44
N LEU A 438 -5.47 -15.24 16.74
CA LEU A 438 -4.14 -15.10 16.15
C LEU A 438 -3.12 -16.08 16.75
N THR A 439 -3.44 -16.75 17.85
CA THR A 439 -2.58 -17.72 18.51
C THR A 439 -2.77 -19.14 17.98
N GLU A 440 -3.93 -19.42 17.33
CA GLU A 440 -4.22 -20.74 16.77
C GLU A 440 -3.69 -20.87 15.33
N GLU A 441 -3.15 -22.04 14.95
CA GLU A 441 -2.80 -22.37 13.59
C GLU A 441 -4.08 -22.65 12.74
N GLU A 442 -4.08 -22.28 11.45
CA GLU A 442 -5.25 -22.46 10.58
C GLU A 442 -5.68 -23.92 10.36
N PRO A 443 -4.79 -24.93 10.31
CA PRO A 443 -5.20 -26.33 10.29
C PRO A 443 -6.13 -26.72 11.44
N ASP A 444 -5.85 -26.23 12.63
CA ASP A 444 -6.64 -26.47 13.84
C ASP A 444 -7.96 -25.69 13.80
N ARG A 445 -7.97 -24.48 13.22
CA ARG A 445 -9.19 -23.69 13.01
C ARG A 445 -10.15 -24.36 12.04
N ALA A 446 -9.66 -24.91 10.95
CA ALA A 446 -10.49 -25.64 9.97
C ALA A 446 -11.12 -26.90 10.60
N ALA A 447 -10.38 -27.62 11.44
CA ALA A 447 -10.88 -28.76 12.20
C ALA A 447 -11.92 -28.35 13.25
N ALA A 448 -11.70 -27.28 14.00
CA ALA A 448 -12.63 -26.75 14.98
C ALA A 448 -13.93 -26.23 14.34
N GLN A 449 -13.86 -25.54 13.21
CA GLN A 449 -15.03 -25.09 12.45
C GLN A 449 -15.83 -26.25 11.85
N ALA A 450 -15.17 -27.29 11.36
CA ALA A 450 -15.83 -28.50 10.87
C ALA A 450 -16.58 -29.24 12.00
N GLN A 451 -15.99 -29.31 13.19
CA GLN A 451 -16.64 -29.88 14.38
C GLN A 451 -17.85 -29.08 14.85
N GLN A 452 -17.78 -27.73 14.81
CA GLN A 452 -18.91 -26.86 15.15
C GLN A 452 -20.05 -26.93 14.11
N ALA A 453 -19.73 -27.14 12.84
CA ALA A 453 -20.73 -27.30 11.79
C ALA A 453 -21.47 -28.67 11.87
N THR A 454 -20.80 -29.71 12.36
CA THR A 454 -21.40 -31.05 12.57
C THR A 454 -22.19 -31.17 13.88
N SER A 455 -22.04 -30.22 14.78
CA SER A 455 -22.76 -30.17 16.07
C SER A 455 -24.04 -29.32 16.06
N ARG A 456 -24.37 -28.71 14.93
CA ARG A 456 -25.62 -27.98 14.65
C ARG A 456 -26.51 -28.77 13.69
#